data_5812fda6e326ea4da1a9162fa2e75689
#
_entry.id   5812fda6e326ea4da1a9162fa2e75689
#
_cell.length_a   1.000
_cell.length_b   1.000
_cell.length_c   1.000
_cell.angle_alpha   90.00
_cell.angle_beta   90.00
_cell.angle_gamma   90.00
#
_symmetry.space_group_name_H-M   'P 1'
#
loop_
_entity.id
_entity.type
_entity.pdbx_description
1 polymer ?
#
loop_
_entity_poly.entity_id
_entity_poly.type
_entity_poly.pdbx_seq_one_letter_code
_entity_poly.pdbx_strand_id
1 'polypeptide(L)'
;MVFKMQGFGGDGNGKVYGGEDGSKSPDVRFDDIAGLDEEKNELIEIVDFLKNPKKYTDMGARIPKGVLLVGQPGTGKTLLAKAVAGEAGVPFFFISGSDFVEMFVGVGASRVRDLFEEAKKNAPSIIFIDEIDAVGRQRGAGLGGGHDEREQTLNQML
;
A
#
# COMPACT_ATOMS: atom_id res chain seq x y z
N MET A 1 -0.28 -3.84 7.95
CA MET A 1 0.23 -3.57 6.58
C MET A 1 -0.93 -3.08 5.74
N VAL A 2 -0.79 -1.96 5.09
CA VAL A 2 -1.87 -1.33 4.32
C VAL A 2 -1.42 -1.11 2.87
N PHE A 3 -2.26 -1.51 1.92
CA PHE A 3 -2.14 -1.08 0.53
C PHE A 3 -3.02 0.13 0.30
N LYS A 4 -2.53 1.14 -0.33
CA LYS A 4 -3.34 2.23 -0.85
C LYS A 4 -3.37 2.18 -2.36
N MET A 5 -4.56 2.03 -2.92
CA MET A 5 -4.79 2.15 -4.35
C MET A 5 -5.10 3.61 -4.66
N GLN A 6 -4.37 4.20 -5.59
CA GLN A 6 -4.62 5.55 -6.07
C GLN A 6 -5.17 5.52 -7.49
N GLY A 7 -6.25 6.21 -7.72
CA GLY A 7 -6.92 6.30 -9.02
C GLY A 7 -6.54 7.54 -9.80
N PHE A 8 -6.51 7.37 -11.06
CA PHE A 8 -6.46 8.22 -12.26
C PHE A 8 -5.89 9.65 -12.22
N GLY A 9 -4.89 9.87 -13.07
CA GLY A 9 -4.68 11.07 -13.89
C GLY A 9 -3.34 11.78 -13.81
N GLY A 10 -2.55 11.78 -14.88
CA GLY A 10 -1.66 12.87 -15.25
C GLY A 10 -0.15 12.72 -15.13
N ASP A 11 0.51 12.97 -16.22
CA ASP A 11 1.92 12.96 -16.59
C ASP A 11 2.92 13.68 -15.66
N GLY A 12 4.14 13.16 -15.54
CA GLY A 12 5.29 13.92 -15.09
C GLY A 12 6.41 13.17 -14.33
N ASN A 13 7.63 13.43 -14.72
CA ASN A 13 8.91 12.81 -14.40
C ASN A 13 9.43 13.17 -12.97
N GLY A 14 9.70 12.21 -12.10
CA GLY A 14 10.28 12.41 -10.78
C GLY A 14 11.03 11.18 -10.23
N LYS A 15 12.08 11.38 -9.46
CA LYS A 15 12.97 10.34 -8.94
C LYS A 15 12.35 9.55 -7.79
N VAL A 16 12.34 8.23 -7.89
CA VAL A 16 11.85 7.29 -6.89
C VAL A 16 12.83 7.10 -5.75
N TYR A 17 12.36 7.19 -4.52
CA TYR A 17 13.12 6.90 -3.31
C TYR A 17 12.68 5.56 -2.71
N GLY A 18 13.61 4.60 -2.69
CA GLY A 18 13.44 3.28 -2.10
C GLY A 18 13.86 2.20 -3.09
N GLY A 19 15.05 1.65 -2.88
CA GLY A 19 15.79 0.76 -3.74
C GLY A 19 14.98 -0.28 -4.51
N GLU A 20 14.87 -0.07 -5.72
CA GLU A 20 14.37 -0.68 -6.93
C GLU A 20 13.44 0.31 -7.62
N ASP A 21 13.74 0.60 -8.86
CA ASP A 21 13.03 1.56 -9.71
C ASP A 21 11.48 1.40 -9.60
N GLY A 22 10.86 2.16 -8.70
CA GLY A 22 9.43 2.05 -8.38
C GLY A 22 8.50 2.45 -9.52
N SER A 23 9.06 2.76 -10.68
CA SER A 23 8.28 3.05 -11.89
C SER A 23 7.86 1.78 -12.64
N LYS A 24 8.38 0.62 -12.24
CA LYS A 24 8.09 -0.66 -12.89
C LYS A 24 7.29 -1.59 -12.01
N SER A 25 6.46 -2.40 -12.65
CA SER A 25 5.81 -3.54 -12.01
C SER A 25 6.85 -4.57 -11.59
N PRO A 26 6.77 -5.15 -10.37
CA PRO A 26 7.62 -6.25 -9.96
C PRO A 26 7.47 -7.48 -10.87
N ASP A 27 8.54 -8.25 -11.02
CA ASP A 27 8.51 -9.52 -11.76
C ASP A 27 7.93 -10.69 -10.95
N VAL A 28 7.57 -10.47 -9.70
CA VAL A 28 6.99 -11.47 -8.80
C VAL A 28 5.53 -11.76 -9.19
N ARG A 29 5.16 -13.04 -9.20
CA ARG A 29 3.81 -13.53 -9.46
C ARG A 29 3.32 -14.42 -8.31
N PHE A 30 2.01 -14.71 -8.26
CA PHE A 30 1.44 -15.62 -7.27
C PHE A 30 2.05 -17.02 -7.33
N ASP A 31 2.43 -17.49 -8.52
CA ASP A 31 3.08 -18.78 -8.71
C ASP A 31 4.47 -18.87 -8.06
N ASP A 32 5.12 -17.74 -7.83
CA ASP A 32 6.42 -17.67 -7.15
C ASP A 32 6.30 -17.83 -5.62
N ILE A 33 5.08 -17.81 -5.10
CA ILE A 33 4.81 -17.88 -3.66
C ILE A 33 4.24 -19.26 -3.32
N ALA A 34 4.94 -20.01 -2.47
CA ALA A 34 4.45 -21.26 -1.94
C ALA A 34 3.39 -21.03 -0.84
N GLY A 35 2.28 -21.73 -0.90
CA GLY A 35 1.20 -21.61 0.07
C GLY A 35 0.42 -20.29 -0.06
N LEU A 36 -0.25 -19.89 1.02
CA LEU A 36 -1.08 -18.68 1.10
C LEU A 36 -2.25 -18.69 0.07
N ASP A 37 -2.83 -19.85 -0.19
CA ASP A 37 -3.84 -20.02 -1.23
C ASP A 37 -5.13 -19.25 -0.92
N GLU A 38 -5.51 -19.16 0.35
CA GLU A 38 -6.68 -18.37 0.79
C GLU A 38 -6.43 -16.89 0.57
N GLU A 39 -5.29 -16.38 1.02
CA GLU A 39 -4.90 -14.97 0.86
C GLU A 39 -4.75 -14.59 -0.61
N LYS A 40 -4.17 -15.46 -1.43
CA LYS A 40 -4.08 -15.27 -2.88
C LYS A 40 -5.46 -15.13 -3.51
N ASN A 41 -6.42 -16.02 -3.15
CA ASN A 41 -7.78 -15.98 -3.66
C ASN A 41 -8.50 -14.68 -3.30
N GLU A 42 -8.34 -14.18 -2.08
CA GLU A 42 -8.91 -12.90 -1.67
C GLU A 42 -8.32 -11.72 -2.47
N LEU A 43 -7.05 -11.81 -2.84
CA LEU A 43 -6.36 -10.75 -3.58
C LEU A 43 -6.58 -10.78 -5.10
N ILE A 44 -7.13 -11.87 -5.65
CA ILE A 44 -7.44 -11.97 -7.09
C ILE A 44 -8.42 -10.87 -7.52
N GLU A 45 -9.41 -10.57 -6.71
CA GLU A 45 -10.39 -9.50 -7.02
C GLU A 45 -9.71 -8.12 -7.08
N ILE A 46 -8.73 -7.89 -6.21
CA ILE A 46 -7.94 -6.66 -6.21
C ILE A 46 -7.06 -6.57 -7.46
N VAL A 47 -6.45 -7.67 -7.87
CA VAL A 47 -5.70 -7.75 -9.12
C VAL A 47 -6.59 -7.43 -10.32
N ASP A 48 -7.79 -8.01 -10.41
CA ASP A 48 -8.73 -7.74 -11.50
C ASP A 48 -9.15 -6.26 -11.51
N PHE A 49 -9.41 -5.68 -10.34
CA PHE A 49 -9.69 -4.26 -10.22
C PHE A 49 -8.55 -3.38 -10.75
N LEU A 50 -7.31 -3.67 -10.34
CA LEU A 50 -6.14 -2.89 -10.76
C LEU A 50 -5.89 -3.00 -12.27
N LYS A 51 -6.21 -4.14 -12.88
CA LYS A 51 -6.14 -4.33 -14.34
C LYS A 51 -7.24 -3.57 -15.09
N ASN A 52 -8.43 -3.53 -14.53
CA ASN A 52 -9.64 -3.03 -15.20
C ASN A 52 -10.44 -2.07 -14.30
N PRO A 53 -9.88 -0.95 -13.84
CA PRO A 53 -10.54 -0.08 -12.87
C PRO A 53 -11.87 0.51 -13.39
N LYS A 54 -11.98 0.78 -14.67
CA LYS A 54 -13.21 1.32 -15.30
C LYS A 54 -14.39 0.35 -15.19
N LYS A 55 -14.16 -0.95 -15.36
CA LYS A 55 -15.22 -1.97 -15.22
C LYS A 55 -15.94 -1.85 -13.87
N TYR A 56 -15.20 -1.63 -12.82
CA TYR A 56 -15.74 -1.54 -11.45
C TYR A 56 -16.40 -0.18 -11.18
N THR A 57 -15.81 0.91 -11.63
CA THR A 57 -16.38 2.25 -11.46
C THR A 57 -17.67 2.43 -12.26
N ASP A 58 -17.76 1.91 -13.47
CA ASP A 58 -18.95 1.95 -14.30
C ASP A 58 -20.11 1.12 -13.72
N MET A 59 -19.80 0.08 -12.97
CA MET A 59 -20.79 -0.74 -12.25
C MET A 59 -21.19 -0.15 -10.89
N GLY A 60 -20.64 1.00 -10.50
CA GLY A 60 -20.90 1.62 -9.20
C GLY A 60 -20.37 0.80 -8.00
N ALA A 61 -19.42 -0.11 -8.25
CA ALA A 61 -18.84 -0.91 -7.19
C ALA A 61 -17.99 -0.06 -6.24
N ARG A 62 -18.13 -0.30 -4.94
CA ARG A 62 -17.22 0.27 -3.94
C ARG A 62 -15.92 -0.53 -3.96
N ILE A 63 -14.87 0.14 -4.39
CA ILE A 63 -13.53 -0.43 -4.45
C ILE A 63 -12.84 -0.16 -3.11
N PRO A 64 -12.23 -1.18 -2.49
CA PRO A 64 -11.44 -0.95 -1.30
C PRO A 64 -10.26 -0.03 -1.63
N LYS A 65 -10.13 1.06 -0.88
CA LYS A 65 -9.01 2.00 -1.03
C LYS A 65 -7.70 1.48 -0.45
N GLY A 66 -7.79 0.46 0.39
CA GLY A 66 -6.65 -0.19 1.01
C GLY A 66 -6.98 -1.59 1.52
N VAL A 67 -5.96 -2.40 1.68
CA VAL A 67 -6.01 -3.77 2.20
C VAL A 67 -5.05 -3.89 3.37
N LEU A 68 -5.50 -4.46 4.46
CA LEU A 68 -4.66 -4.74 5.63
C LEU A 68 -4.22 -6.22 5.60
N LEU A 69 -2.91 -6.45 5.45
CA LEU A 69 -2.33 -7.77 5.61
C LEU A 69 -1.88 -7.97 7.06
N VAL A 70 -2.48 -8.93 7.75
CA VAL A 70 -2.18 -9.26 9.14
C VAL A 70 -1.40 -10.58 9.20
N GLY A 71 -0.36 -10.62 10.01
CA GLY A 71 0.44 -11.81 10.23
C GLY A 71 1.75 -11.51 10.92
N GLN A 72 2.41 -12.54 11.42
CA GLN A 72 3.70 -12.41 12.08
C GLN A 72 4.79 -11.92 11.10
N PRO A 73 5.88 -11.29 11.59
CA PRO A 73 7.05 -10.98 10.78
C PRO A 73 7.58 -12.23 10.05
N GLY A 74 8.02 -12.06 8.81
CA GLY A 74 8.60 -13.16 8.03
C GLY A 74 7.60 -14.12 7.40
N THR A 75 6.30 -13.85 7.42
CA THR A 75 5.25 -14.69 6.79
C THR A 75 5.04 -14.43 5.30
N GLY A 76 5.87 -13.60 4.67
CA GLY A 76 5.81 -13.34 3.23
C GLY A 76 4.84 -12.24 2.79
N LYS A 77 4.37 -11.39 3.71
CA LYS A 77 3.43 -10.31 3.40
C LYS A 77 3.93 -9.33 2.33
N THR A 78 5.21 -8.93 2.42
CA THR A 78 5.82 -8.05 1.41
C THR A 78 5.90 -8.71 0.05
N LEU A 79 6.25 -9.99 0.01
CA LEU A 79 6.32 -10.75 -1.23
C LEU A 79 4.94 -10.91 -1.87
N LEU A 80 3.92 -11.17 -1.05
CA LEU A 80 2.52 -11.25 -1.50
C LEU A 80 2.05 -9.92 -2.10
N ALA A 81 2.39 -8.80 -1.48
CA ALA A 81 2.10 -7.47 -2.00
C ALA A 81 2.78 -7.19 -3.34
N LYS A 82 4.05 -7.56 -3.47
CA LYS A 82 4.78 -7.46 -4.74
C LYS A 82 4.14 -8.33 -5.82
N ALA A 83 3.67 -9.53 -5.46
CA ALA A 83 2.99 -10.42 -6.39
C ALA A 83 1.66 -9.83 -6.89
N VAL A 84 0.88 -9.18 -6.04
CA VAL A 84 -0.33 -8.45 -6.46
C VAL A 84 0.01 -7.40 -7.50
N ALA A 85 1.02 -6.58 -7.25
CA ALA A 85 1.48 -5.58 -8.21
C ALA A 85 1.98 -6.20 -9.51
N GLY A 86 2.73 -7.29 -9.43
CA GLY A 86 3.23 -8.04 -10.57
C GLY A 86 2.12 -8.66 -11.42
N GLU A 87 1.15 -9.32 -10.80
CA GLU A 87 -0.03 -9.88 -11.48
C GLU A 87 -0.86 -8.79 -12.17
N ALA A 88 -1.03 -7.65 -11.51
CA ALA A 88 -1.78 -6.53 -12.05
C ALA A 88 -1.00 -5.70 -13.09
N GLY A 89 0.32 -5.85 -13.17
CA GLY A 89 1.18 -5.07 -14.04
C GLY A 89 1.27 -3.59 -13.66
N VAL A 90 1.17 -3.28 -12.35
CA VAL A 90 1.18 -1.90 -11.84
C VAL A 90 2.46 -1.60 -11.03
N PRO A 91 2.90 -0.34 -10.95
CA PRO A 91 4.02 0.07 -10.12
C PRO A 91 3.82 -0.23 -8.63
N PHE A 92 4.92 -0.55 -7.95
CA PHE A 92 4.96 -0.87 -6.53
C PHE A 92 5.89 0.09 -5.79
N PHE A 93 5.36 0.79 -4.80
CA PHE A 93 6.09 1.70 -3.94
C PHE A 93 6.14 1.15 -2.53
N PHE A 94 7.28 1.28 -1.88
CA PHE A 94 7.50 0.80 -0.51
C PHE A 94 7.82 1.97 0.43
N ILE A 95 7.19 1.96 1.59
CA ILE A 95 7.49 2.89 2.68
C ILE A 95 7.44 2.14 4.02
N SER A 96 8.33 2.46 4.95
CA SER A 96 8.25 1.95 6.31
C SER A 96 7.21 2.74 7.14
N GLY A 97 6.60 2.09 8.13
CA GLY A 97 5.68 2.75 9.04
C GLY A 97 6.34 3.88 9.84
N SER A 98 7.64 3.76 10.18
CA SER A 98 8.41 4.80 10.84
C SER A 98 8.57 6.05 9.97
N ASP A 99 8.89 5.90 8.69
CA ASP A 99 8.98 7.02 7.75
C ASP A 99 7.61 7.70 7.57
N PHE A 100 6.56 6.92 7.57
CA PHE A 100 5.19 7.42 7.50
C PHE A 100 4.82 8.25 8.74
N VAL A 101 5.25 7.82 9.94
CA VAL A 101 5.07 8.58 11.18
C VAL A 101 5.85 9.88 11.17
N GLU A 102 7.09 9.88 10.69
CA GLU A 102 7.92 11.08 10.56
C GLU A 102 7.24 12.15 9.69
N MET A 103 6.45 11.76 8.72
CA MET A 103 5.64 12.68 7.91
C MET A 103 4.66 13.49 8.77
N PHE A 104 4.01 12.88 9.75
CA PHE A 104 3.06 13.57 10.63
C PHE A 104 3.77 14.50 11.64
N VAL A 105 5.01 14.22 11.97
CA VAL A 105 5.82 15.04 12.88
C VAL A 105 6.57 16.17 12.15
N GLY A 106 6.50 16.20 10.82
CA GLY A 106 7.15 17.20 9.98
C GLY A 106 8.60 16.90 9.62
N VAL A 107 9.18 15.82 10.15
CA VAL A 107 10.53 15.34 9.81
C VAL A 107 10.40 14.34 8.66
N GLY A 108 11.13 14.56 7.54
CA GLY A 108 11.05 13.68 6.37
C GLY A 108 9.74 13.76 5.58
N ALA A 109 8.85 14.68 5.92
CA ALA A 109 7.53 14.85 5.32
C ALA A 109 7.55 15.03 3.80
N SER A 110 8.57 15.68 3.27
CA SER A 110 8.72 15.92 1.82
C SER A 110 8.92 14.62 1.06
N ARG A 111 9.76 13.69 1.56
CA ARG A 111 10.06 12.42 0.90
C ARG A 111 8.83 11.53 0.76
N VAL A 112 8.01 11.47 1.80
CA VAL A 112 6.77 10.67 1.80
C VAL A 112 5.73 11.29 0.89
N ARG A 113 5.57 12.61 0.92
CA ARG A 113 4.67 13.32 0.00
C ARG A 113 5.07 13.10 -1.45
N ASP A 114 6.38 13.22 -1.76
CA ASP A 114 6.90 12.99 -3.10
C ASP A 114 6.61 11.56 -3.59
N LEU A 115 6.75 10.56 -2.70
CA LEU A 115 6.41 9.18 -3.01
C LEU A 115 4.92 9.01 -3.32
N PHE A 116 4.03 9.61 -2.53
CA PHE A 116 2.58 9.56 -2.79
C PHE A 116 2.20 10.31 -4.07
N GLU A 117 2.82 11.43 -4.36
CA GLU A 117 2.60 12.16 -5.62
C GLU A 117 3.07 11.35 -6.82
N GLU A 118 4.22 10.71 -6.71
CA GLU A 118 4.75 9.84 -7.77
C GLU A 118 3.82 8.63 -8.00
N ALA A 119 3.34 8.01 -6.94
CA ALA A 119 2.38 6.93 -7.03
C ALA A 119 1.07 7.37 -7.71
N LYS A 120 0.60 8.59 -7.43
CA LYS A 120 -0.57 9.18 -8.11
C LYS A 120 -0.35 9.37 -9.60
N LYS A 121 0.81 9.88 -9.99
CA LYS A 121 1.16 10.10 -11.40
C LYS A 121 1.21 8.79 -12.19
N ASN A 122 1.59 7.71 -11.54
CA ASN A 122 1.69 6.37 -12.14
C ASN A 122 0.48 5.48 -11.79
N ALA A 123 -0.67 6.07 -11.48
CA ALA A 123 -1.87 5.29 -11.16
C ALA A 123 -2.40 4.51 -12.38
N PRO A 124 -2.97 3.30 -12.18
CA PRO A 124 -3.07 2.60 -10.90
C PRO A 124 -1.73 2.09 -10.38
N SER A 125 -1.48 2.22 -9.08
CA SER A 125 -0.25 1.81 -8.42
C SER A 125 -0.52 1.28 -7.02
N ILE A 126 0.42 0.54 -6.45
CA ILE A 126 0.36 0.05 -5.08
C ILE A 126 1.39 0.77 -4.22
N ILE A 127 0.94 1.32 -3.10
CA ILE A 127 1.81 1.79 -2.02
C ILE A 127 1.73 0.79 -0.87
N PHE A 128 2.86 0.20 -0.55
CA PHE A 128 2.99 -0.76 0.53
C PHE A 128 3.62 -0.10 1.75
N ILE A 129 2.89 -0.10 2.86
CA ILE A 129 3.34 0.46 4.12
C ILE A 129 3.63 -0.68 5.08
N ASP A 130 4.90 -0.92 5.36
CA ASP A 130 5.33 -1.96 6.32
C ASP A 130 5.28 -1.45 7.76
N GLU A 131 5.14 -2.36 8.71
CA GLU A 131 5.14 -2.06 10.15
C GLU A 131 4.19 -0.92 10.56
N ILE A 132 2.99 -0.88 10.01
CA ILE A 132 2.02 0.20 10.26
C ILE A 132 1.61 0.33 11.73
N ASP A 133 1.82 -0.71 12.53
CA ASP A 133 1.62 -0.69 13.98
C ASP A 133 2.57 0.28 14.71
N ALA A 134 3.71 0.64 14.10
CA ALA A 134 4.57 1.71 14.61
C ALA A 134 3.84 3.06 14.68
N VAL A 135 2.91 3.31 13.76
CA VAL A 135 2.05 4.50 13.73
C VAL A 135 1.14 4.56 14.97
N GLY A 136 0.66 3.41 15.43
CA GLY A 136 -0.18 3.31 16.62
C GLY A 136 0.56 3.46 17.95
N ARG A 137 1.84 3.07 17.99
CA ARG A 137 2.64 3.10 19.23
C ARG A 137 3.08 4.50 19.65
N GLN A 138 3.44 5.37 18.73
CA GLN A 138 3.89 6.74 19.06
C GLN A 138 2.76 7.63 19.58
N ARG A 139 1.52 7.38 19.21
CA ARG A 139 0.37 8.10 19.76
C ARG A 139 -0.06 7.60 21.14
N GLY A 140 0.25 6.34 21.49
CA GLY A 140 -0.02 5.75 22.80
C GLY A 140 0.96 6.13 23.92
N ALA A 141 2.10 6.74 23.62
CA ALA A 141 3.05 7.23 24.61
C ALA A 141 2.64 8.57 25.25
N GLY A 142 1.58 9.21 24.74
CA GLY A 142 0.97 10.41 25.29
C GLY A 142 -0.49 10.15 25.67
N LEU A 143 -0.75 9.77 26.93
CA LEU A 143 -2.07 9.64 27.56
C LEU A 143 -2.90 8.39 27.16
N GLY A 144 -2.97 7.46 28.12
CA GLY A 144 -3.77 6.27 28.18
C GLY A 144 -5.14 6.29 27.51
N GLY A 145 -5.25 5.59 26.40
CA GLY A 145 -6.49 5.36 25.69
C GLY A 145 -6.27 4.36 24.57
N GLY A 146 -6.54 3.09 24.88
CA GLY A 146 -6.15 1.94 24.10
C GLY A 146 -6.68 1.81 22.66
N HIS A 147 -7.45 0.77 22.39
CA HIS A 147 -7.78 0.20 21.10
C HIS A 147 -8.55 1.11 20.10
N ASP A 148 -9.37 2.06 20.56
CA ASP A 148 -10.23 2.89 19.72
C ASP A 148 -9.45 3.90 18.86
N GLU A 149 -8.31 4.39 19.32
CA GLU A 149 -7.49 5.34 18.59
C GLU A 149 -6.74 4.70 17.40
N ARG A 150 -6.47 3.39 17.45
CA ARG A 150 -5.82 2.66 16.36
C ARG A 150 -6.73 2.51 15.15
N GLU A 151 -7.99 2.18 15.38
CA GLU A 151 -9.00 2.06 14.33
C GLU A 151 -9.32 3.42 13.70
N GLN A 152 -9.44 4.48 14.50
CA GLN A 152 -9.68 5.82 13.97
C GLN A 152 -8.53 6.34 13.13
N THR A 153 -7.28 6.05 13.51
CA THR A 153 -6.11 6.46 12.73
C THR A 153 -6.02 5.71 11.40
N LEU A 154 -6.29 4.41 11.40
CA LEU A 154 -6.36 3.60 10.19
C LEU A 154 -7.49 4.06 9.26
N ASN A 155 -8.65 4.40 9.81
CA ASN A 155 -9.80 4.90 9.05
C ASN A 155 -9.57 6.29 8.46
N GLN A 156 -8.74 7.13 9.07
CA GLN A 156 -8.35 8.43 8.51
C GLN A 156 -7.29 8.32 7.40
N MET A 157 -6.53 7.21 7.38
CA MET A 157 -5.52 6.96 6.36
C MET A 157 -6.08 6.27 5.11
N LEU A 158 -7.23 5.63 5.23
CA LEU A 158 -7.96 4.96 4.14
C LEU A 158 -8.99 5.90 3.50
#